data_3d48649835908f3a8f650675ea8c214a
#
_entry.id   3d48649835908f3a8f650675ea8c214a
#
_cell.length_a   1.000
_cell.length_b   1.000
_cell.length_c   1.000
_cell.angle_alpha   90.00
_cell.angle_beta   90.00
_cell.angle_gamma   90.00
#
_symmetry.space_group_name_H-M   'P 1'
#
loop_
_entity.id
_entity.type
_entity.pdbx_description
1 polymer ?
#
loop_
_entity_poly.entity_id
_entity_poly.type
_entity_poly.pdbx_seq_one_letter_code
_entity_poly.pdbx_strand_id
1 'polypeptide(L)'
;MAKQLVLPSIYKEREDNPVPERFKKYIGRPAMSYSTYTAFEEEGYRGEWLGNKFLNTPKEDTIFTLFGSSVGNYQETKKPQPYLTSFDMSVLDKENPANPQAEYEREVVIDRGSYILYGFIDRLIGVEKKVVDLVDFKTGAIDKKAKDYESDNYNQTTMYCYGLEEEGFIINSSGVILFDRKGNTLEEGNKNVLRLTGDIKYINTPYSRERAEKFLLKVDETAKKIEEYFKVYNKYFK
;
A
#
# COMPACT_ATOMS: atom_id res chain seq x y z
N MET A 1 -31.96 -1.94 -7.32
CA MET A 1 -31.38 -0.63 -7.69
C MET A 1 -29.88 -0.83 -7.88
N ALA A 2 -29.32 -0.37 -9.01
CA ALA A 2 -27.87 -0.42 -9.21
C ALA A 2 -27.17 0.49 -8.19
N LYS A 3 -26.02 0.05 -7.66
CA LYS A 3 -25.23 0.80 -6.68
C LYS A 3 -24.64 2.02 -7.36
N GLN A 4 -24.85 3.20 -6.77
CA GLN A 4 -24.19 4.42 -7.24
C GLN A 4 -22.68 4.34 -6.99
N LEU A 5 -21.88 4.60 -8.02
CA LEU A 5 -20.42 4.66 -7.89
C LEU A 5 -20.00 6.01 -7.35
N VAL A 6 -19.25 5.98 -6.26
CA VAL A 6 -18.58 7.13 -5.64
C VAL A 6 -17.27 6.65 -5.05
N LEU A 7 -16.29 7.55 -4.90
CA LEU A 7 -15.12 7.22 -4.07
C LEU A 7 -15.60 6.90 -2.65
N PRO A 8 -15.21 5.76 -2.08
CA PRO A 8 -15.66 5.36 -0.75
C PRO A 8 -15.09 6.28 0.32
N SER A 9 -15.81 6.46 1.41
CA SER A 9 -15.22 6.99 2.63
C SER A 9 -14.68 5.83 3.47
N ILE A 10 -13.43 5.93 3.91
CA ILE A 10 -12.81 4.94 4.80
C ILE A 10 -13.12 5.24 6.28
N TYR A 11 -13.35 6.51 6.61
CA TYR A 11 -13.70 6.92 7.96
C TYR A 11 -15.21 7.06 8.09
N LYS A 12 -15.79 6.17 8.90
CA LYS A 12 -17.22 6.16 9.25
C LYS A 12 -17.33 6.04 10.76
N GLU A 13 -18.21 6.81 11.36
CA GLU A 13 -18.51 6.61 12.77
C GLU A 13 -19.12 5.22 12.98
N ARG A 14 -18.54 4.47 13.89
CA ARG A 14 -19.03 3.17 14.34
C ARG A 14 -18.81 3.09 15.85
N GLU A 15 -19.78 2.56 16.57
CA GLU A 15 -19.67 2.39 18.02
C GLU A 15 -18.60 1.37 18.43
N ASP A 16 -18.44 0.33 17.60
CA ASP A 16 -17.50 -0.77 17.82
C ASP A 16 -16.05 -0.47 17.37
N ASN A 17 -15.87 0.56 16.53
CA ASN A 17 -14.55 0.96 16.04
C ASN A 17 -14.52 2.49 15.80
N PRO A 18 -14.29 3.29 16.84
CA PRO A 18 -14.27 4.74 16.73
C PRO A 18 -13.07 5.22 15.91
N VAL A 19 -13.34 6.21 15.06
CA VAL A 19 -12.28 6.86 14.27
C VAL A 19 -11.29 7.56 15.21
N PRO A 20 -9.97 7.33 15.08
CA PRO A 20 -8.97 8.04 15.87
C PRO A 20 -9.13 9.55 15.76
N GLU A 21 -8.90 10.28 16.87
CA GLU A 21 -9.15 11.73 16.97
C GLU A 21 -8.52 12.52 15.80
N ARG A 22 -7.28 12.18 15.44
CA ARG A 22 -6.53 12.84 14.35
C ARG A 22 -7.20 12.71 12.97
N PHE A 23 -8.08 11.72 12.79
CA PHE A 23 -8.78 11.44 11.54
C PHE A 23 -10.27 11.81 11.54
N LYS A 24 -10.84 12.25 12.66
CA LYS A 24 -12.25 12.62 12.75
C LYS A 24 -12.67 13.68 11.73
N LYS A 25 -11.77 14.61 11.40
CA LYS A 25 -12.00 15.63 10.38
C LYS A 25 -12.21 15.07 8.96
N TYR A 26 -11.90 13.79 8.75
CA TYR A 26 -12.04 13.10 7.46
C TYR A 26 -13.26 12.17 7.39
N ILE A 27 -14.09 12.12 8.44
CA ILE A 27 -15.32 11.30 8.44
C ILE A 27 -16.22 11.71 7.28
N GLY A 28 -16.65 10.72 6.50
CA GLY A 28 -17.52 10.91 5.33
C GLY A 28 -16.83 11.44 4.07
N ARG A 29 -15.55 11.81 4.13
CA ARG A 29 -14.82 12.32 2.95
C ARG A 29 -14.50 11.20 1.96
N PRO A 30 -14.58 11.47 0.65
CA PRO A 30 -14.09 10.55 -0.38
C PRO A 30 -12.63 10.20 -0.16
N ALA A 31 -12.25 8.95 -0.38
CA ALA A 31 -10.91 8.47 -0.13
C ALA A 31 -10.36 7.66 -1.31
N MET A 32 -9.09 7.83 -1.62
CA MET A 32 -8.35 7.07 -2.62
C MET A 32 -7.04 6.55 -2.04
N SER A 33 -6.67 5.31 -2.35
CA SER A 33 -5.37 4.74 -1.97
C SER A 33 -4.39 4.82 -3.14
N TYR A 34 -3.08 4.69 -2.84
CA TYR A 34 -2.06 4.55 -3.87
C TYR A 34 -2.37 3.41 -4.84
N SER A 35 -2.83 2.26 -4.33
CA SER A 35 -3.20 1.12 -5.18
C SER A 35 -4.44 1.38 -6.05
N THR A 36 -5.34 2.28 -5.66
CA THR A 36 -6.45 2.71 -6.53
C THR A 36 -5.94 3.59 -7.67
N TYR A 37 -5.04 4.53 -7.35
CA TYR A 37 -4.37 5.37 -8.33
C TYR A 37 -3.61 4.53 -9.36
N THR A 38 -2.71 3.65 -8.94
CA THR A 38 -1.89 2.83 -9.86
C THR A 38 -2.74 1.91 -10.72
N ALA A 39 -3.75 1.25 -10.14
CA ALA A 39 -4.64 0.40 -10.90
C ALA A 39 -5.40 1.17 -12.00
N PHE A 40 -5.85 2.38 -11.71
CA PHE A 40 -6.49 3.21 -12.73
C PHE A 40 -5.51 3.64 -13.83
N GLU A 41 -4.28 4.06 -13.47
CA GLU A 41 -3.26 4.47 -14.45
C GLU A 41 -2.81 3.31 -15.35
N GLU A 42 -2.76 2.09 -14.82
CA GLU A 42 -2.40 0.88 -15.58
C GLU A 42 -3.54 0.36 -16.47
N GLU A 43 -4.75 0.32 -15.96
CA GLU A 43 -5.88 -0.38 -16.59
C GLU A 43 -6.91 0.59 -17.22
N GLY A 44 -6.91 1.84 -16.79
CA GLY A 44 -7.88 2.84 -17.24
C GLY A 44 -9.33 2.50 -16.89
N TYR A 45 -10.26 3.00 -17.70
CA TYR A 45 -11.71 2.87 -17.46
C TYR A 45 -12.26 1.44 -17.59
N ARG A 46 -11.51 0.52 -18.17
CA ARG A 46 -11.94 -0.86 -18.45
C ARG A 46 -11.34 -1.87 -17.49
N GLY A 47 -10.54 -1.40 -16.55
CA GLY A 47 -9.77 -2.26 -15.70
C GLY A 47 -10.59 -3.00 -14.64
N GLU A 48 -10.03 -4.08 -14.13
CA GLU A 48 -10.60 -4.87 -13.03
C GLU A 48 -10.72 -4.07 -11.74
N TRP A 49 -9.97 -2.98 -11.58
CA TRP A 49 -10.01 -2.10 -10.41
C TRP A 49 -11.43 -1.60 -10.12
N LEU A 50 -12.22 -1.31 -11.16
CA LEU A 50 -13.60 -0.88 -11.03
C LEU A 50 -14.46 -1.98 -10.39
N GLY A 51 -14.37 -3.20 -10.89
CA GLY A 51 -15.07 -4.34 -10.35
C GLY A 51 -14.66 -4.62 -8.90
N ASN A 52 -13.38 -4.75 -8.66
CA ASN A 52 -12.83 -5.15 -7.37
C ASN A 52 -13.03 -4.10 -6.26
N LYS A 53 -12.83 -2.82 -6.57
CA LYS A 53 -12.82 -1.77 -5.53
C LYS A 53 -14.17 -1.08 -5.36
N PHE A 54 -15.00 -1.02 -6.39
CA PHE A 54 -16.23 -0.23 -6.35
C PHE A 54 -17.50 -1.05 -6.55
N LEU A 55 -17.47 -2.09 -7.38
CA LEU A 55 -18.62 -2.95 -7.62
C LEU A 55 -18.69 -4.16 -6.68
N ASN A 56 -17.67 -4.33 -5.82
CA ASN A 56 -17.54 -5.48 -4.92
C ASN A 56 -17.59 -6.83 -5.68
N THR A 57 -17.02 -6.88 -6.87
CA THR A 57 -16.86 -8.15 -7.60
C THR A 57 -15.87 -9.03 -6.80
N PRO A 58 -16.24 -10.24 -6.41
CA PRO A 58 -15.33 -11.14 -5.72
C PRO A 58 -14.05 -11.34 -6.54
N LYS A 59 -12.90 -11.16 -5.89
CA LYS A 59 -11.59 -11.48 -6.45
C LYS A 59 -11.00 -12.60 -5.63
N GLU A 60 -10.61 -13.66 -6.29
CA GLU A 60 -9.83 -14.71 -5.65
C GLU A 60 -8.41 -14.21 -5.40
N ASP A 61 -7.95 -14.36 -4.16
CA ASP A 61 -6.57 -14.08 -3.84
C ASP A 61 -5.65 -15.07 -4.54
N THR A 62 -4.65 -14.55 -5.19
CA THR A 62 -3.59 -15.40 -5.75
C THR A 62 -2.67 -15.86 -4.63
N ILE A 63 -1.99 -16.98 -4.83
CA ILE A 63 -0.96 -17.44 -3.89
C ILE A 63 0.11 -16.35 -3.66
N PHE A 64 0.38 -15.52 -4.65
CA PHE A 64 1.32 -14.41 -4.54
C PHE A 64 0.82 -13.32 -3.60
N THR A 65 -0.46 -13.00 -3.64
CA THR A 65 -1.11 -12.05 -2.73
C THR A 65 -1.11 -12.59 -1.30
N LEU A 66 -1.53 -13.86 -1.12
CA LEU A 66 -1.57 -14.52 0.18
C LEU A 66 -0.20 -14.64 0.82
N PHE A 67 0.84 -14.97 0.03
CA PHE A 67 2.21 -15.02 0.50
C PHE A 67 2.73 -13.64 0.91
N GLY A 68 2.51 -12.61 0.08
CA GLY A 68 2.91 -11.23 0.38
C GLY A 68 2.24 -10.70 1.66
N SER A 69 0.93 -10.93 1.82
CA SER A 69 0.19 -10.59 3.04
C SER A 69 0.73 -11.31 4.26
N SER A 70 1.10 -12.60 4.12
CA SER A 70 1.70 -13.37 5.21
C SER A 70 3.07 -12.82 5.61
N VAL A 71 3.89 -12.35 4.66
CA VAL A 71 5.16 -11.66 4.97
C VAL A 71 4.91 -10.39 5.77
N GLY A 72 4.00 -9.52 5.32
CA GLY A 72 3.63 -8.29 6.04
C GLY A 72 3.13 -8.57 7.45
N ASN A 73 2.15 -9.47 7.59
CA ASN A 73 1.59 -9.85 8.89
C ASN A 73 2.64 -10.46 9.85
N TYR A 74 3.59 -11.24 9.31
CA TYR A 74 4.67 -11.77 10.14
C TYR A 74 5.63 -10.66 10.59
N GLN A 75 5.96 -9.73 9.70
CA GLN A 75 6.83 -8.60 10.06
C GLN A 75 6.23 -7.77 11.19
N GLU A 76 4.94 -7.53 11.16
CA GLU A 76 4.20 -6.77 12.18
C GLU A 76 4.07 -7.55 13.51
N THR A 77 3.56 -8.78 13.43
CA THR A 77 3.08 -9.50 14.62
C THR A 77 4.06 -10.51 15.19
N LYS A 78 5.05 -10.94 14.41
CA LYS A 78 5.96 -12.07 14.70
C LYS A 78 5.25 -13.40 15.01
N LYS A 79 3.99 -13.51 14.61
CA LYS A 79 3.19 -14.72 14.78
C LYS A 79 3.27 -15.61 13.53
N PRO A 80 3.36 -16.94 13.66
CA PRO A 80 3.36 -17.85 12.51
C PRO A 80 2.21 -17.56 11.55
N GLN A 81 2.51 -17.59 10.25
CA GLN A 81 1.57 -17.33 9.18
C GLN A 81 1.36 -18.57 8.30
N PRO A 82 0.14 -18.78 7.76
CA PRO A 82 -0.20 -20.03 7.07
C PRO A 82 0.60 -20.31 5.79
N TYR A 83 1.12 -19.26 5.13
CA TYR A 83 1.86 -19.39 3.87
C TYR A 83 3.38 -19.27 4.04
N LEU A 84 3.88 -19.16 5.28
CA LEU A 84 5.31 -19.09 5.59
C LEU A 84 5.81 -20.36 6.25
N THR A 85 6.97 -20.83 5.80
CA THR A 85 7.71 -21.89 6.45
C THR A 85 8.56 -21.35 7.62
N SER A 86 9.10 -22.22 8.46
CA SER A 86 10.07 -21.84 9.50
C SER A 86 11.32 -21.18 8.91
N PHE A 87 11.74 -21.58 7.71
CA PHE A 87 12.84 -20.94 6.99
C PHE A 87 12.48 -19.52 6.59
N ASP A 88 11.29 -19.29 5.98
CA ASP A 88 10.84 -17.96 5.60
C ASP A 88 10.81 -17.03 6.82
N MET A 89 10.25 -17.49 7.93
CA MET A 89 10.21 -16.73 9.18
C MET A 89 11.60 -16.39 9.70
N SER A 90 12.56 -17.33 9.62
CA SER A 90 13.95 -17.08 10.04
C SER A 90 14.67 -16.04 9.19
N VAL A 91 14.38 -15.99 7.87
CA VAL A 91 14.89 -14.95 6.97
C VAL A 91 14.33 -13.58 7.38
N LEU A 92 13.03 -13.52 7.65
CA LEU A 92 12.34 -12.28 8.04
C LEU A 92 12.82 -11.78 9.42
N ASP A 93 13.07 -12.65 10.38
CA ASP A 93 13.59 -12.29 11.71
C ASP A 93 15.01 -11.75 11.65
N LYS A 94 15.84 -12.32 10.79
CA LYS A 94 17.20 -11.85 10.59
C LYS A 94 17.24 -10.42 10.06
N GLU A 95 16.32 -10.09 9.13
CA GLU A 95 16.24 -8.77 8.51
C GLU A 95 15.57 -7.74 9.43
N ASN A 96 14.50 -8.13 10.06
CA ASN A 96 13.70 -7.27 10.91
C ASN A 96 13.43 -7.97 12.24
N PRO A 97 14.41 -8.01 13.13
CA PRO A 97 14.19 -8.50 14.50
C PRO A 97 13.13 -7.64 15.20
N ALA A 98 12.44 -8.22 16.15
CA ALA A 98 11.44 -7.49 16.92
C ALA A 98 12.02 -6.17 17.45
N ASN A 99 11.44 -5.06 17.04
CA ASN A 99 11.86 -3.73 17.46
C ASN A 99 10.70 -3.02 18.17
N PRO A 100 10.74 -2.85 19.49
CA PRO A 100 9.67 -2.18 20.23
C PRO A 100 9.52 -0.70 19.92
N GLN A 101 10.49 -0.08 19.23
CA GLN A 101 10.43 1.31 18.79
C GLN A 101 9.89 1.47 17.35
N ALA A 102 9.59 0.38 16.67
CA ALA A 102 9.00 0.42 15.35
C ALA A 102 7.47 0.49 15.46
N GLU A 103 6.87 1.40 14.69
CA GLU A 103 5.44 1.36 14.40
C GLU A 103 5.25 0.60 13.08
N TYR A 104 4.27 -0.30 13.06
CA TYR A 104 3.85 -1.06 11.87
C TYR A 104 2.47 -0.64 11.44
N GLU A 105 2.15 -0.78 10.15
CA GLU A 105 0.85 -0.41 9.56
C GLU A 105 0.40 1.00 9.97
N ARG A 106 1.38 1.93 10.04
CA ARG A 106 1.05 3.31 10.38
C ARG A 106 0.25 3.96 9.27
N GLU A 107 -0.96 4.37 9.60
CA GLU A 107 -1.83 5.07 8.67
C GLU A 107 -1.36 6.51 8.44
N VAL A 108 -1.27 6.88 7.16
CA VAL A 108 -0.95 8.21 6.66
C VAL A 108 -2.11 8.72 5.82
N VAL A 109 -2.47 10.00 6.01
CA VAL A 109 -3.54 10.67 5.28
C VAL A 109 -3.06 12.02 4.77
N ILE A 110 -3.24 12.24 3.47
CA ILE A 110 -2.95 13.52 2.81
C ILE A 110 -4.29 14.14 2.39
N ASP A 111 -4.55 15.35 2.87
CA ASP A 111 -5.75 16.12 2.52
C ASP A 111 -5.58 16.76 1.13
N ARG A 112 -6.44 16.39 0.19
CA ARG A 112 -6.46 16.93 -1.17
C ARG A 112 -7.68 17.84 -1.45
N GLY A 113 -8.31 18.36 -0.40
CA GLY A 113 -9.50 19.21 -0.52
C GLY A 113 -10.76 18.41 -0.82
N SER A 114 -11.01 18.00 -2.06
CA SER A 114 -12.20 17.23 -2.45
C SER A 114 -12.17 15.76 -2.00
N TYR A 115 -11.00 15.19 -1.78
CA TYR A 115 -10.80 13.81 -1.31
C TYR A 115 -9.59 13.73 -0.38
N ILE A 116 -9.39 12.56 0.21
CA ILE A 116 -8.16 12.22 0.94
C ILE A 116 -7.41 11.12 0.21
N LEU A 117 -6.08 11.23 0.17
CA LEU A 117 -5.21 10.16 -0.24
C LEU A 117 -4.66 9.49 1.03
N TYR A 118 -4.79 8.15 1.12
CA TYR A 118 -4.40 7.42 2.31
C TYR A 118 -3.56 6.18 2.00
N GLY A 119 -2.84 5.71 2.98
CA GLY A 119 -2.10 4.46 2.92
C GLY A 119 -1.56 4.04 4.27
N PHE A 120 -0.93 2.88 4.29
CA PHE A 120 -0.34 2.28 5.48
C PHE A 120 1.13 2.04 5.24
N ILE A 121 1.96 2.49 6.17
CA ILE A 121 3.40 2.34 6.14
C ILE A 121 3.73 1.02 6.82
N ASP A 122 4.39 0.11 6.10
CA ASP A 122 4.69 -1.22 6.64
C ASP A 122 5.57 -1.14 7.89
N ARG A 123 6.60 -0.28 7.90
CA ARG A 123 7.43 -0.05 9.09
C ARG A 123 7.94 1.39 9.16
N LEU A 124 7.81 2.00 10.34
CA LEU A 124 8.32 3.32 10.66
C LEU A 124 9.14 3.27 11.96
N ILE A 125 10.34 3.84 11.97
CA ILE A 125 11.23 3.90 13.12
C ILE A 125 11.57 5.36 13.42
N GLY A 126 11.79 5.70 14.70
CA GLY A 126 12.22 7.04 15.10
C GLY A 126 11.08 8.02 15.41
N VAL A 127 9.85 7.55 15.52
CA VAL A 127 8.63 8.37 15.72
C VAL A 127 8.74 9.28 16.94
N GLU A 128 9.28 8.79 18.05
CA GLU A 128 9.43 9.57 19.29
C GLU A 128 10.29 10.82 19.11
N LYS A 129 11.30 10.76 18.24
CA LYS A 129 12.21 11.86 17.92
C LYS A 129 11.72 12.74 16.78
N LYS A 130 10.60 12.36 16.14
CA LYS A 130 10.09 12.97 14.91
C LYS A 130 11.10 13.00 13.75
N VAL A 131 12.12 12.17 13.79
CA VAL A 131 13.08 11.93 12.70
C VAL A 131 12.97 10.47 12.35
N VAL A 132 12.44 10.17 11.17
CA VAL A 132 11.93 8.83 10.87
C VAL A 132 12.62 8.18 9.68
N ASP A 133 12.75 6.85 9.80
CA ASP A 133 13.11 5.93 8.71
C ASP A 133 11.89 5.13 8.32
N LEU A 134 11.56 5.16 7.03
CA LEU A 134 10.38 4.51 6.46
C LEU A 134 10.80 3.35 5.58
N VAL A 135 10.12 2.21 5.75
CA VAL A 135 10.32 1.02 4.93
C VAL A 135 9.00 0.47 4.45
N ASP A 136 8.95 0.09 3.18
CA ASP A 136 7.88 -0.65 2.55
C ASP A 136 8.38 -2.06 2.18
N PHE A 137 7.68 -3.10 2.62
CA PHE A 137 8.06 -4.50 2.39
C PHE A 137 7.46 -5.03 1.10
N LYS A 138 8.30 -5.61 0.26
CA LYS A 138 7.86 -6.24 -0.98
C LYS A 138 8.43 -7.65 -1.13
N THR A 139 7.69 -8.50 -1.83
CA THR A 139 8.15 -9.84 -2.22
C THR A 139 8.13 -10.00 -3.72
N GLY A 140 9.17 -10.60 -4.29
CA GLY A 140 9.23 -10.81 -5.73
C GLY A 140 10.59 -11.32 -6.18
N ALA A 141 10.71 -11.75 -7.43
CA ALA A 141 12.00 -12.08 -8.00
C ALA A 141 12.83 -10.79 -8.16
N ILE A 142 13.96 -10.70 -7.45
CA ILE A 142 14.79 -9.48 -7.41
C ILE A 142 15.22 -9.04 -8.81
N ASP A 143 15.65 -9.96 -9.66
CA ASP A 143 16.10 -9.68 -11.04
C ASP A 143 15.03 -9.01 -11.91
N LYS A 144 13.76 -9.28 -11.63
CA LYS A 144 12.61 -8.76 -12.38
C LYS A 144 12.01 -7.50 -11.76
N LYS A 145 11.93 -7.48 -10.43
CA LYS A 145 11.13 -6.48 -9.69
C LYS A 145 11.93 -5.30 -9.16
N ALA A 146 13.24 -5.45 -8.95
CA ALA A 146 14.03 -4.37 -8.38
C ALA A 146 13.96 -3.07 -9.20
N LYS A 147 14.00 -3.18 -10.52
CA LYS A 147 13.91 -2.02 -11.43
C LYS A 147 12.61 -1.24 -11.30
N ASP A 148 11.51 -1.91 -10.97
CA ASP A 148 10.20 -1.26 -10.79
C ASP A 148 10.28 -0.28 -9.60
N TYR A 149 10.95 -0.69 -8.52
CA TYR A 149 11.10 0.10 -7.28
C TYR A 149 12.24 1.12 -7.35
N GLU A 150 13.27 0.88 -8.17
CA GLU A 150 14.35 1.83 -8.46
C GLU A 150 13.90 2.95 -9.41
N SER A 151 12.74 2.79 -10.05
CA SER A 151 12.20 3.74 -11.01
C SER A 151 11.67 5.01 -10.33
N ASP A 152 11.85 6.14 -10.99
CA ASP A 152 11.22 7.42 -10.60
C ASP A 152 9.68 7.38 -10.65
N ASN A 153 9.11 6.37 -11.28
CA ASN A 153 7.66 6.14 -11.31
C ASN A 153 7.13 5.48 -10.04
N TYR A 154 7.99 4.87 -9.21
CA TYR A 154 7.58 4.32 -7.94
C TYR A 154 7.44 5.43 -6.88
N ASN A 155 6.21 5.78 -6.56
CA ASN A 155 5.91 6.93 -5.70
C ASN A 155 5.15 6.57 -4.40
N GLN A 156 5.02 5.29 -4.04
CA GLN A 156 4.32 4.88 -2.82
C GLN A 156 5.02 5.43 -1.57
N THR A 157 6.33 5.21 -1.45
CA THR A 157 7.14 5.74 -0.35
C THR A 157 7.20 7.26 -0.36
N THR A 158 7.26 7.89 -1.54
CA THR A 158 7.20 9.35 -1.71
C THR A 158 5.89 9.93 -1.15
N MET A 159 4.76 9.27 -1.42
CA MET A 159 3.46 9.63 -0.85
C MET A 159 3.47 9.55 0.67
N TYR A 160 3.99 8.45 1.22
CA TYR A 160 4.06 8.27 2.67
C TYR A 160 4.93 9.32 3.34
N CYS A 161 6.11 9.60 2.77
CA CYS A 161 7.00 10.63 3.28
C CYS A 161 6.35 12.02 3.29
N TYR A 162 5.63 12.38 2.23
CA TYR A 162 4.90 13.65 2.18
C TYR A 162 3.85 13.74 3.29
N GLY A 163 3.06 12.70 3.49
CA GLY A 163 2.05 12.68 4.56
C GLY A 163 2.66 12.78 5.96
N LEU A 164 3.80 12.11 6.20
CA LEU A 164 4.55 12.24 7.45
C LEU A 164 5.12 13.65 7.65
N GLU A 165 5.63 14.27 6.59
CA GLU A 165 6.14 15.65 6.66
C GLU A 165 5.01 16.64 7.01
N GLU A 166 3.80 16.46 6.46
CA GLU A 166 2.61 17.24 6.84
C GLU A 166 2.17 17.00 8.31
N GLU A 167 2.50 15.84 8.89
CA GLU A 167 2.33 15.55 10.31
C GLU A 167 3.49 16.12 11.20
N GLY A 168 4.48 16.77 10.59
CA GLY A 168 5.62 17.42 11.28
C GLY A 168 6.78 16.46 11.56
N PHE A 169 6.90 15.35 10.82
CA PHE A 169 8.08 14.49 10.86
C PHE A 169 9.15 14.96 9.89
N ILE A 170 10.41 14.66 10.22
CA ILE A 170 11.57 14.83 9.36
C ILE A 170 11.92 13.45 8.79
N ILE A 171 11.99 13.33 7.49
CA ILE A 171 12.33 12.08 6.82
C ILE A 171 13.86 11.94 6.77
N ASN A 172 14.40 11.00 7.52
CA ASN A 172 15.82 10.65 7.49
C ASN A 172 16.13 9.72 6.31
N SER A 173 15.34 8.66 6.16
CA SER A 173 15.46 7.75 5.03
C SER A 173 14.11 7.15 4.62
N SER A 174 14.01 6.73 3.35
CA SER A 174 12.89 5.95 2.87
C SER A 174 13.36 4.91 1.84
N GLY A 175 12.71 3.75 1.84
CA GLY A 175 13.10 2.68 0.94
C GLY A 175 12.16 1.50 0.89
N VAL A 176 12.50 0.58 0.00
CA VAL A 176 11.85 -0.72 -0.14
C VAL A 176 12.81 -1.82 0.28
N ILE A 177 12.32 -2.76 1.06
CA ILE A 177 13.02 -4.02 1.30
C ILE A 177 12.33 -5.09 0.46
N LEU A 178 13.02 -5.52 -0.58
CA LEU A 178 12.54 -6.56 -1.50
C LEU A 178 13.12 -7.91 -1.10
N PHE A 179 12.25 -8.79 -0.60
CA PHE A 179 12.57 -10.17 -0.29
C PHE A 179 12.47 -11.01 -1.56
N ASP A 180 13.57 -11.65 -1.95
CA ASP A 180 13.55 -12.56 -3.10
C ASP A 180 12.72 -13.79 -2.79
N ARG A 181 11.85 -14.14 -3.73
CA ARG A 181 11.02 -15.35 -3.64
C ARG A 181 11.08 -16.17 -4.90
N LYS A 182 10.99 -17.47 -4.74
CA LYS A 182 10.85 -18.47 -5.79
C LYS A 182 9.61 -19.33 -5.61
N GLY A 183 9.31 -20.10 -6.63
CA GLY A 183 8.15 -20.96 -6.71
C GLY A 183 7.13 -20.37 -7.67
N ASN A 184 6.37 -21.25 -8.28
CA ASN A 184 5.33 -20.90 -9.25
C ASN A 184 4.22 -21.93 -9.14
N THR A 185 2.98 -21.47 -9.12
CA THR A 185 1.80 -22.35 -9.09
C THR A 185 1.76 -23.32 -10.25
N LEU A 186 2.35 -22.98 -11.41
CA LEU A 186 2.39 -23.81 -12.61
C LEU A 186 3.54 -24.83 -12.60
N GLU A 187 4.68 -24.48 -11.97
CA GLU A 187 5.89 -25.32 -11.95
C GLU A 187 5.87 -26.37 -10.82
N GLU A 188 5.23 -26.04 -9.70
CA GLU A 188 5.18 -26.93 -8.53
C GLU A 188 3.88 -27.76 -8.46
N GLY A 189 3.07 -27.76 -9.53
CA GLY A 189 1.84 -28.50 -9.59
C GLY A 189 0.86 -28.10 -8.49
N ASN A 190 0.17 -29.07 -7.89
CA ASN A 190 -0.87 -28.82 -6.87
C ASN A 190 -0.36 -28.27 -5.54
N LYS A 191 0.94 -28.08 -5.38
CA LYS A 191 1.51 -27.62 -4.09
C LYS A 191 1.54 -26.11 -3.93
N ASN A 192 1.50 -25.35 -5.01
CA ASN A 192 1.48 -23.88 -5.00
C ASN A 192 2.39 -23.24 -3.92
N VAL A 193 3.60 -23.75 -3.78
CA VAL A 193 4.48 -23.36 -2.67
C VAL A 193 5.40 -22.23 -3.14
N LEU A 194 5.20 -21.06 -2.57
CA LEU A 194 6.17 -19.97 -2.63
C LEU A 194 7.06 -20.05 -1.38
N ARG A 195 8.32 -19.65 -1.51
CA ARG A 195 9.26 -19.53 -0.39
C ARG A 195 10.27 -18.43 -0.66
N LEU A 196 10.78 -17.83 0.40
CA LEU A 196 11.92 -16.91 0.30
C LEU A 196 13.19 -17.68 -0.08
N THR A 197 14.09 -17.03 -0.81
CA THR A 197 15.40 -17.59 -1.15
C THR A 197 16.44 -17.31 -0.06
N GLY A 198 16.20 -16.27 0.74
CA GLY A 198 17.16 -15.72 1.70
C GLY A 198 17.89 -14.48 1.14
N ASP A 199 17.78 -14.20 -0.16
CA ASP A 199 18.33 -12.98 -0.75
C ASP A 199 17.39 -11.80 -0.50
N ILE A 200 18.00 -10.65 -0.18
CA ILE A 200 17.29 -9.41 0.14
C ILE A 200 17.95 -8.26 -0.59
N LYS A 201 17.15 -7.42 -1.21
CA LYS A 201 17.62 -6.19 -1.83
C LYS A 201 17.02 -4.98 -1.14
N TYR A 202 17.91 -4.08 -0.69
CA TYR A 202 17.55 -2.78 -0.15
C TYR A 202 17.55 -1.76 -1.28
N ILE A 203 16.44 -1.08 -1.47
CA ILE A 203 16.25 -0.10 -2.52
C ILE A 203 15.96 1.23 -1.85
N ASN A 204 16.91 2.16 -1.97
CA ASN A 204 16.72 3.52 -1.47
C ASN A 204 15.76 4.27 -2.40
N THR A 205 14.74 4.90 -1.82
CA THR A 205 13.75 5.73 -2.54
C THR A 205 13.81 7.15 -1.97
N PRO A 206 14.82 7.96 -2.36
CA PRO A 206 15.06 9.24 -1.73
C PRO A 206 13.85 10.16 -1.89
N TYR A 207 13.45 10.78 -0.78
CA TYR A 207 12.35 11.72 -0.73
C TYR A 207 12.80 13.11 -1.13
N SER A 208 11.97 13.80 -1.90
CA SER A 208 11.98 15.25 -2.03
C SER A 208 10.56 15.79 -2.12
N ARG A 209 10.30 16.92 -1.48
CA ARG A 209 8.98 17.56 -1.49
C ARG A 209 8.55 17.92 -2.92
N GLU A 210 9.46 18.43 -3.74
CA GLU A 210 9.18 18.77 -5.14
C GLU A 210 8.68 17.56 -5.95
N ARG A 211 9.34 16.39 -5.77
CA ARG A 211 8.90 15.14 -6.42
C ARG A 211 7.53 14.73 -5.94
N ALA A 212 7.29 14.83 -4.64
CA ALA A 212 6.00 14.49 -4.04
C ALA A 212 4.86 15.38 -4.57
N GLU A 213 5.08 16.68 -4.65
CA GLU A 213 4.09 17.63 -5.18
C GLU A 213 3.77 17.35 -6.66
N LYS A 214 4.78 17.08 -7.48
CA LYS A 214 4.57 16.67 -8.89
C LYS A 214 3.77 15.38 -9.00
N PHE A 215 4.04 14.42 -8.14
CA PHE A 215 3.29 13.17 -8.08
C PHE A 215 1.84 13.42 -7.66
N LEU A 216 1.62 14.21 -6.61
CA LEU A 216 0.29 14.52 -6.11
C LEU A 216 -0.59 15.25 -7.13
N LEU A 217 -0.02 16.09 -7.99
CA LEU A 217 -0.76 16.68 -9.12
C LEU A 217 -1.29 15.62 -10.10
N LYS A 218 -0.50 14.60 -10.41
CA LYS A 218 -0.97 13.47 -11.25
C LYS A 218 -2.09 12.68 -10.56
N VAL A 219 -1.97 12.49 -9.25
CA VAL A 219 -3.02 11.83 -8.46
C VAL A 219 -4.33 12.64 -8.49
N ASP A 220 -4.25 13.97 -8.37
CA ASP A 220 -5.42 14.85 -8.47
C ASP A 220 -6.10 14.78 -9.85
N GLU A 221 -5.32 14.73 -10.92
CA GLU A 221 -5.85 14.54 -12.29
C GLU A 221 -6.55 13.19 -12.42
N THR A 222 -5.97 12.14 -11.87
CA THR A 222 -6.56 10.80 -11.89
C THR A 222 -7.84 10.74 -11.06
N ALA A 223 -7.87 11.36 -9.88
CA ALA A 223 -9.07 11.45 -9.07
C ALA A 223 -10.23 12.12 -9.83
N LYS A 224 -9.96 13.22 -10.55
CA LYS A 224 -10.95 13.90 -11.40
C LYS A 224 -11.47 12.98 -12.52
N LYS A 225 -10.58 12.26 -13.20
CA LYS A 225 -10.98 11.28 -14.24
C LYS A 225 -11.88 10.19 -13.68
N ILE A 226 -11.58 9.67 -12.50
CA ILE A 226 -12.39 8.66 -11.80
C ILE A 226 -13.79 9.23 -11.46
N GLU A 227 -13.84 10.44 -10.90
CA GLU A 227 -15.12 11.10 -10.58
C GLU A 227 -15.97 11.37 -11.83
N GLU A 228 -15.38 11.83 -12.92
CA GLU A 228 -16.06 12.03 -14.19
C GLU A 228 -16.62 10.72 -14.75
N TYR A 229 -15.81 9.66 -14.69
CA TYR A 229 -16.26 8.33 -15.08
C TYR A 229 -17.46 7.87 -14.25
N PHE A 230 -17.42 8.05 -12.92
CA PHE A 230 -18.54 7.69 -12.06
C PHE A 230 -19.81 8.49 -12.37
N LYS A 231 -19.68 9.78 -12.69
CA LYS A 231 -20.84 10.60 -13.14
C LYS A 231 -21.48 10.03 -14.40
N VAL A 232 -20.67 9.67 -15.39
CA VAL A 232 -21.14 9.04 -16.62
C VAL A 232 -21.76 7.67 -16.33
N TYR A 233 -21.06 6.81 -15.60
CA TYR A 233 -21.55 5.50 -15.23
C TYR A 233 -22.92 5.57 -14.53
N ASN A 234 -23.01 6.41 -13.49
CA ASN A 234 -24.23 6.59 -12.71
C ASN A 234 -25.40 7.14 -13.54
N LYS A 235 -25.13 7.87 -14.60
CA LYS A 235 -26.16 8.41 -15.52
C LYS A 235 -26.76 7.31 -16.39
N TYR A 236 -25.95 6.38 -16.89
CA TYR A 236 -26.38 5.42 -17.90
C TYR A 236 -26.66 4.00 -17.35
N PHE A 237 -26.19 3.67 -16.17
CA PHE A 237 -26.34 2.32 -15.58
C PHE A 237 -27.12 2.32 -14.25
N LYS A 238 -28.00 3.29 -14.08
CA LYS A 238 -28.94 3.35 -12.93
C LYS A 238 -30.08 2.37 -13.05
#